data_907d68eceecf82ed9bf83c47dfa3bb9d
#
_entry.id   907d68eceecf82ed9bf83c47dfa3bb9d
#
_cell.length_a   1.000
_cell.length_b   1.000
_cell.length_c   1.000
_cell.angle_alpha   90.00
_cell.angle_beta   90.00
_cell.angle_gamma   90.00
#
_symmetry.space_group_name_H-M   'P 1'
#
loop_
_entity.id
_entity.type
_entity.pdbx_description
1 polymer ?
#
loop_
_entity_poly.entity_id
_entity_poly.type
_entity_poly.pdbx_seq_one_letter_code
_entity_poly.pdbx_strand_id
1 'polypeptide(L)'
;MDTRINQIRENEKMSHTKMYTDEKLYHTDSWLQKPVKTVREISSLFDNYTSLRVLDLGCGVGRNSIYIAKRFQSINCSVDCVDLLPLAIEKLSQNAKEHNVSLNICGINKSIENHEISQNHYDLIMAISALEHVDSPDSFFAKLIEIKNGLRE
;
A
#
# COMPACT_ATOMS: atom_id res chain seq x y z
N MET A 1 -16.62 -19.13 9.75
CA MET A 1 -15.40 -18.34 9.97
C MET A 1 -15.00 -18.47 11.44
N ASP A 2 -13.75 -18.77 11.72
CA ASP A 2 -13.29 -19.03 13.09
C ASP A 2 -13.41 -17.74 13.93
N THR A 3 -14.11 -17.81 15.06
CA THR A 3 -14.34 -16.68 15.99
C THR A 3 -13.02 -16.05 16.45
N ARG A 4 -11.95 -16.84 16.55
CA ARG A 4 -10.62 -16.40 16.93
C ARG A 4 -9.99 -15.51 15.86
N ILE A 5 -10.11 -15.85 14.59
CA ILE A 5 -9.58 -15.05 13.46
C ILE A 5 -10.30 -13.70 13.41
N ASN A 6 -11.63 -13.70 13.57
CA ASN A 6 -12.40 -12.45 13.61
C ASN A 6 -11.96 -11.53 14.76
N GLN A 7 -11.71 -12.09 15.95
CA GLN A 7 -11.24 -11.31 17.09
C GLN A 7 -9.85 -10.72 16.85
N ILE A 8 -8.94 -11.47 16.24
CA ILE A 8 -7.61 -10.97 15.87
C ILE A 8 -7.74 -9.80 14.89
N ARG A 9 -8.53 -9.97 13.82
CA ARG A 9 -8.73 -8.92 12.81
C ARG A 9 -9.34 -7.64 13.39
N GLU A 10 -10.30 -7.75 14.32
CA GLU A 10 -10.87 -6.57 14.98
C GLU A 10 -9.85 -5.86 15.88
N ASN A 11 -9.03 -6.61 16.61
CA ASN A 11 -7.96 -6.03 17.43
C ASN A 11 -6.91 -5.31 16.56
N GLU A 12 -6.54 -5.89 15.42
CA GLU A 12 -5.61 -5.27 14.45
C GLU A 12 -6.20 -3.98 13.87
N LYS A 13 -7.48 -4.00 13.46
CA LYS A 13 -8.17 -2.79 12.98
C LYS A 13 -8.15 -1.68 14.02
N MET A 14 -8.44 -2.00 15.29
CA MET A 14 -8.42 -1.01 16.38
C MET A 14 -7.02 -0.44 16.60
N SER A 15 -5.99 -1.29 16.59
CA SER A 15 -4.60 -0.89 16.75
C SER A 15 -4.14 0.03 15.61
N HIS A 16 -4.41 -0.34 14.37
CA HIS A 16 -4.08 0.48 13.20
C HIS A 16 -4.86 1.79 13.17
N THR A 17 -6.15 1.77 13.51
CA THR A 17 -6.97 2.98 13.60
C THR A 17 -6.38 3.97 14.59
N LYS A 18 -5.98 3.51 15.77
CA LYS A 18 -5.32 4.35 16.78
C LYS A 18 -4.00 4.92 16.24
N MET A 19 -3.15 4.08 15.67
CA MET A 19 -1.87 4.49 15.10
C MET A 19 -2.05 5.57 14.02
N TYR A 20 -2.98 5.38 13.09
CA TYR A 20 -3.24 6.35 12.02
C TYR A 20 -3.89 7.65 12.51
N THR A 21 -4.53 7.63 13.67
CA THR A 21 -5.06 8.85 14.32
C THR A 21 -3.95 9.64 15.00
N ASP A 22 -3.04 8.96 15.69
CA ASP A 22 -2.05 9.56 16.58
C ASP A 22 -0.75 9.94 15.84
N GLU A 23 -0.39 9.22 14.77
CA GLU A 23 0.88 9.35 14.07
C GLU A 23 0.78 10.23 12.82
N LYS A 24 1.75 11.12 12.65
CA LYS A 24 1.89 11.93 11.42
C LYS A 24 2.92 11.35 10.47
N LEU A 25 2.55 11.27 9.19
CA LEU A 25 3.44 10.82 8.13
C LEU A 25 4.67 11.74 8.01
N TYR A 26 5.86 11.13 7.96
CA TYR A 26 7.15 11.78 7.78
C TYR A 26 7.56 12.80 8.86
N HIS A 27 6.90 12.78 10.01
CA HIS A 27 7.34 13.54 11.19
C HIS A 27 8.49 12.84 11.91
N THR A 28 9.43 13.62 12.48
CA THR A 28 10.66 13.12 13.13
C THR A 28 10.40 12.20 14.29
N ASP A 29 9.31 12.41 15.03
CA ASP A 29 8.95 11.62 16.21
C ASP A 29 7.91 10.52 15.89
N SER A 30 7.54 10.38 14.63
CA SER A 30 6.54 9.41 14.20
C SER A 30 7.18 8.07 13.83
N TRP A 31 6.50 6.98 14.16
CA TRP A 31 6.82 5.65 13.63
C TRP A 31 6.75 5.61 12.10
N LEU A 32 5.96 6.50 11.50
CA LEU A 32 5.82 6.69 10.05
C LEU A 32 6.84 7.71 9.47
N GLN A 33 7.94 7.95 10.17
CA GLN A 33 8.94 8.97 9.82
C GLN A 33 9.57 8.76 8.43
N LYS A 34 9.82 7.50 8.04
CA LYS A 34 10.51 7.17 6.79
C LYS A 34 9.83 6.03 6.05
N PRO A 35 9.89 6.02 4.72
CA PRO A 35 9.55 4.82 3.95
C PRO A 35 10.42 3.63 4.38
N VAL A 36 9.90 2.44 4.21
CA VAL A 36 10.64 1.20 4.54
C VAL A 36 11.94 1.14 3.73
N LYS A 37 13.01 0.67 4.37
CA LYS A 37 14.35 0.61 3.74
C LYS A 37 14.32 -0.15 2.42
N THR A 38 13.69 -1.31 2.38
CA THR A 38 13.55 -2.14 1.17
C THR A 38 12.88 -1.39 0.02
N VAL A 39 11.84 -0.60 0.29
CA VAL A 39 11.16 0.20 -0.73
C VAL A 39 12.10 1.28 -1.28
N ARG A 40 12.87 1.94 -0.43
CA ARG A 40 13.87 2.94 -0.85
C ARG A 40 14.96 2.34 -1.72
N GLU A 41 15.45 1.16 -1.37
CA GLU A 41 16.51 0.46 -2.12
C GLU A 41 16.01 -0.05 -3.47
N ILE A 42 14.85 -0.73 -3.49
CA ILE A 42 14.23 -1.27 -4.72
C ILE A 42 13.84 -0.13 -5.68
N SER A 43 13.43 1.03 -5.19
CA SER A 43 12.99 2.13 -6.04
C SER A 43 14.06 2.55 -7.07
N SER A 44 15.35 2.39 -6.75
CA SER A 44 16.43 2.70 -7.68
C SER A 44 16.47 1.85 -8.96
N LEU A 45 15.84 0.68 -8.95
CA LEU A 45 15.73 -0.19 -10.13
C LEU A 45 14.88 0.43 -11.24
N PHE A 46 14.05 1.42 -10.90
CA PHE A 46 13.12 2.08 -11.82
C PHE A 46 13.59 3.45 -12.30
N ASP A 47 14.81 3.88 -11.98
CA ASP A 47 15.32 5.23 -12.29
C ASP A 47 15.38 5.54 -13.81
N ASN A 48 15.45 4.51 -14.65
CA ASN A 48 15.47 4.66 -16.12
C ASN A 48 14.08 4.47 -16.76
N TYR A 49 13.01 4.30 -15.96
CA TYR A 49 11.66 4.14 -16.49
C TYR A 49 11.08 5.49 -16.92
N THR A 50 10.31 5.48 -17.99
CA THR A 50 9.55 6.65 -18.49
C THR A 50 8.09 6.64 -18.02
N SER A 51 7.62 5.49 -17.58
CA SER A 51 6.32 5.31 -16.92
C SER A 51 6.44 4.24 -15.84
N LEU A 52 5.68 4.36 -14.76
CA LEU A 52 5.72 3.41 -13.65
C LEU A 52 4.31 3.18 -13.10
N ARG A 53 3.85 1.95 -13.12
CA ARG A 53 2.60 1.52 -12.48
C ARG A 53 2.88 0.66 -11.27
N VAL A 54 2.39 1.11 -10.12
CA VAL A 54 2.66 0.49 -8.81
C VAL A 54 1.36 0.11 -8.13
N LEU A 55 1.35 -1.03 -7.47
CA LEU A 55 0.30 -1.44 -6.56
C LEU A 55 0.88 -1.56 -5.14
N ASP A 56 0.19 -0.95 -4.17
CA ASP A 56 0.53 -1.05 -2.75
C ASP A 56 -0.64 -1.71 -2.00
N LEU A 57 -0.45 -2.98 -1.65
CA LEU A 57 -1.42 -3.79 -0.91
C LEU A 57 -1.19 -3.60 0.59
N GLY A 58 -2.20 -3.09 1.29
CA GLY A 58 -2.08 -2.68 2.69
C GLY A 58 -1.31 -1.37 2.82
N CYS A 59 -1.69 -0.37 2.02
CA CYS A 59 -0.96 0.89 1.88
C CYS A 59 -0.95 1.77 3.15
N GLY A 60 -1.88 1.53 4.09
CA GLY A 60 -2.07 2.40 5.24
C GLY A 60 -2.31 3.84 4.83
N VAL A 61 -1.62 4.77 5.48
CA VAL A 61 -1.72 6.21 5.20
C VAL A 61 -0.77 6.69 4.10
N GLY A 62 -0.12 5.78 3.39
CA GLY A 62 0.72 6.09 2.23
C GLY A 62 2.21 6.23 2.51
N ARG A 63 2.73 5.67 3.59
CA ARG A 63 4.15 5.75 3.97
C ARG A 63 5.09 5.42 2.81
N ASN A 64 4.82 4.37 2.06
CA ASN A 64 5.61 3.93 0.93
C ASN A 64 5.08 4.49 -0.39
N SER A 65 3.76 4.52 -0.58
CA SER A 65 3.11 5.01 -1.80
C SER A 65 3.42 6.47 -2.10
N ILE A 66 3.34 7.35 -1.09
CA ILE A 66 3.65 8.78 -1.23
C ILE A 66 5.13 8.98 -1.60
N TYR A 67 6.02 8.20 -1.00
CA TYR A 67 7.45 8.24 -1.34
C TYR A 67 7.69 7.88 -2.81
N ILE A 68 7.11 6.77 -3.29
CA ILE A 68 7.23 6.34 -4.69
C ILE A 68 6.66 7.41 -5.63
N ALA A 69 5.46 7.91 -5.34
CA ALA A 69 4.83 8.96 -6.14
C ALA A 69 5.68 10.22 -6.24
N LYS A 70 6.28 10.66 -5.13
CA LYS A 70 7.19 11.84 -5.12
C LYS A 70 8.47 11.58 -5.89
N ARG A 71 9.10 10.42 -5.69
CA ARG A 71 10.36 10.07 -6.36
C ARG A 71 10.19 10.05 -7.88
N PHE A 72 9.07 9.54 -8.36
CA PHE A 72 8.81 9.37 -9.80
C PHE A 72 7.80 10.38 -10.36
N GLN A 73 7.63 11.51 -9.69
CA GLN A 73 6.67 12.56 -10.10
C GLN A 73 6.98 13.17 -11.49
N SER A 74 8.24 13.14 -11.90
CA SER A 74 8.68 13.68 -13.20
C SER A 74 8.37 12.77 -14.39
N ILE A 75 7.94 11.54 -14.13
CA ILE A 75 7.52 10.58 -15.15
C ILE A 75 6.03 10.24 -14.98
N ASN A 76 5.45 9.50 -15.92
CA ASN A 76 4.06 9.03 -15.79
C ASN A 76 3.98 7.91 -14.73
N CYS A 77 3.93 8.30 -13.46
CA CYS A 77 3.81 7.39 -12.32
C CYS A 77 2.40 7.37 -11.76
N SER A 78 1.84 6.17 -11.55
CA SER A 78 0.58 5.95 -10.85
C SER A 78 0.73 4.85 -9.79
N VAL A 79 0.14 5.06 -8.61
CA VAL A 79 0.17 4.12 -7.49
C VAL A 79 -1.27 3.82 -7.07
N ASP A 80 -1.71 2.58 -7.28
CA ASP A 80 -2.95 2.06 -6.74
C ASP A 80 -2.70 1.59 -5.31
N CYS A 81 -3.46 2.13 -4.37
CA CYS A 81 -3.24 1.97 -2.94
C CYS A 81 -4.45 1.30 -2.29
N VAL A 82 -4.31 0.07 -1.89
CA VAL A 82 -5.40 -0.75 -1.33
C VAL A 82 -5.25 -0.84 0.18
N ASP A 83 -6.31 -0.51 0.91
CA ASP A 83 -6.39 -0.75 2.36
C ASP A 83 -7.84 -1.04 2.79
N LEU A 84 -7.97 -1.91 3.79
CA LEU A 84 -9.25 -2.31 4.36
C LEU A 84 -9.90 -1.17 5.16
N LEU A 85 -9.10 -0.30 5.79
CA LEU A 85 -9.58 0.74 6.68
C LEU A 85 -9.97 2.01 5.91
N PRO A 86 -11.23 2.46 5.98
CA PRO A 86 -11.64 3.73 5.37
C PRO A 86 -10.81 4.91 5.86
N LEU A 87 -10.45 4.93 7.15
CA LEU A 87 -9.60 5.97 7.74
C LEU A 87 -8.20 6.02 7.09
N ALA A 88 -7.62 4.86 6.75
CA ALA A 88 -6.33 4.80 6.06
C ALA A 88 -6.41 5.48 4.70
N ILE A 89 -7.45 5.19 3.91
CA ILE A 89 -7.67 5.80 2.59
C ILE A 89 -7.96 7.31 2.70
N GLU A 90 -8.70 7.75 3.71
CA GLU A 90 -8.92 9.18 3.97
C GLU A 90 -7.60 9.89 4.28
N LYS A 91 -6.80 9.33 5.19
CA LYS A 91 -5.48 9.87 5.55
C LYS A 91 -4.50 9.85 4.38
N LEU A 92 -4.50 8.78 3.58
CA LEU A 92 -3.74 8.69 2.34
C LEU A 92 -4.06 9.87 1.40
N SER A 93 -5.35 10.15 1.20
CA SER A 93 -5.79 11.27 0.35
C SER A 93 -5.33 12.63 0.89
N GLN A 94 -5.41 12.85 2.20
CA GLN A 94 -4.90 14.05 2.86
C GLN A 94 -3.39 14.19 2.66
N ASN A 95 -2.63 13.13 2.94
CA ASN A 95 -1.18 13.10 2.77
C ASN A 95 -0.75 13.30 1.31
N ALA A 96 -1.48 12.73 0.35
CA ALA A 96 -1.22 12.94 -1.07
C ALA A 96 -1.36 14.41 -1.48
N LYS A 97 -2.35 15.12 -0.92
CA LYS A 97 -2.52 16.58 -1.12
C LYS A 97 -1.37 17.37 -0.49
N GLU A 98 -1.03 17.09 0.76
CA GLU A 98 0.05 17.77 1.48
C GLU A 98 1.40 17.62 0.78
N HIS A 99 1.63 16.47 0.13
CA HIS A 99 2.86 16.15 -0.58
C HIS A 99 2.81 16.44 -2.09
N ASN A 100 1.73 17.05 -2.60
CA ASN A 100 1.53 17.42 -4.01
C ASN A 100 1.62 16.24 -5.00
N VAL A 101 1.10 15.07 -4.61
CA VAL A 101 1.07 13.85 -5.44
C VAL A 101 -0.33 13.26 -5.63
N SER A 102 -1.37 14.06 -5.43
CA SER A 102 -2.77 13.60 -5.52
C SER A 102 -3.11 12.98 -6.87
N LEU A 103 -2.50 13.45 -7.95
CA LEU A 103 -2.72 12.93 -9.30
C LEU A 103 -2.04 11.58 -9.55
N ASN A 104 -1.09 11.20 -8.68
CA ASN A 104 -0.33 9.96 -8.78
C ASN A 104 -0.90 8.85 -7.89
N ILE A 105 -1.80 9.16 -6.96
CA ILE A 105 -2.31 8.25 -5.92
C ILE A 105 -3.78 7.94 -6.18
N CYS A 106 -4.11 6.65 -6.25
CA CYS A 106 -5.48 6.14 -6.31
C CYS A 106 -5.76 5.29 -5.08
N GLY A 107 -6.53 5.80 -4.13
CA GLY A 107 -6.95 5.07 -2.93
C GLY A 107 -8.13 4.14 -3.20
N ILE A 108 -8.02 2.88 -2.78
CA ILE A 108 -9.02 1.83 -2.98
C ILE A 108 -9.34 1.21 -1.62
N ASN A 109 -10.55 1.43 -1.12
CA ASN A 109 -11.00 0.84 0.14
C ASN A 109 -11.55 -0.57 -0.09
N LYS A 110 -10.67 -1.56 0.00
CA LYS A 110 -10.96 -3.00 -0.10
C LYS A 110 -10.02 -3.80 0.78
N SER A 111 -10.43 -5.01 1.16
CA SER A 111 -9.50 -5.99 1.70
C SER A 111 -8.59 -6.53 0.58
N ILE A 112 -7.39 -6.97 0.95
CA ILE A 112 -6.40 -7.49 0.00
C ILE A 112 -6.98 -8.71 -0.76
N GLU A 113 -7.62 -9.63 -0.04
CA GLU A 113 -8.20 -10.84 -0.62
C GLU A 113 -9.30 -10.55 -1.65
N ASN A 114 -10.05 -9.45 -1.49
CA ASN A 114 -11.14 -9.06 -2.38
C ASN A 114 -10.73 -8.08 -3.51
N HIS A 115 -9.49 -7.59 -3.49
CA HIS A 115 -8.98 -6.75 -4.56
C HIS A 115 -8.42 -7.62 -5.69
N GLU A 116 -9.03 -7.54 -6.87
CA GLU A 116 -8.56 -8.24 -8.06
C GLU A 116 -7.37 -7.50 -8.67
N ILE A 117 -6.28 -8.22 -8.93
CA ILE A 117 -5.07 -7.67 -9.55
C ILE A 117 -5.11 -7.91 -11.06
N SER A 118 -5.11 -6.84 -11.84
CA SER A 118 -5.07 -6.92 -13.31
C SER A 118 -3.78 -7.60 -13.78
N GLN A 119 -3.93 -8.54 -14.72
CA GLN A 119 -2.78 -9.29 -15.26
C GLN A 119 -1.85 -8.38 -16.08
N ASN A 120 -0.54 -8.63 -15.99
CA ASN A 120 0.48 -7.95 -16.79
C ASN A 120 0.33 -6.42 -16.77
N HIS A 121 0.09 -5.84 -15.61
CA HIS A 121 -0.33 -4.44 -15.46
C HIS A 121 0.66 -3.58 -14.68
N TYR A 122 1.29 -4.12 -13.66
CA TYR A 122 2.14 -3.39 -12.72
C TYR A 122 3.62 -3.65 -12.95
N ASP A 123 4.43 -2.63 -12.81
CA ASP A 123 5.90 -2.73 -12.81
C ASP A 123 6.44 -3.10 -11.43
N LEU A 124 5.72 -2.70 -10.38
CA LEU A 124 6.03 -2.99 -8.98
C LEU A 124 4.76 -3.27 -8.20
N ILE A 125 4.76 -4.35 -7.41
CA ILE A 125 3.72 -4.63 -6.42
C ILE A 125 4.38 -4.71 -5.05
N MET A 126 3.91 -3.88 -4.13
CA MET A 126 4.34 -3.85 -2.74
C MET A 126 3.26 -4.47 -1.84
N ALA A 127 3.68 -5.27 -0.86
CA ALA A 127 2.83 -5.83 0.18
C ALA A 127 3.65 -5.88 1.49
N ILE A 128 3.89 -4.71 2.07
CA ILE A 128 4.78 -4.56 3.23
C ILE A 128 3.99 -4.77 4.52
N SER A 129 4.31 -5.85 5.24
CA SER A 129 3.60 -6.25 6.48
C SER A 129 2.08 -6.26 6.28
N ALA A 130 1.61 -6.90 5.23
CA ALA A 130 0.22 -6.82 4.79
C ALA A 130 -0.41 -8.19 4.50
N LEU A 131 0.33 -9.11 3.87
CA LEU A 131 -0.24 -10.40 3.45
C LEU A 131 -0.58 -11.33 4.63
N GLU A 132 0.03 -11.12 5.79
CA GLU A 132 -0.29 -11.84 7.02
C GLU A 132 -1.70 -11.55 7.55
N HIS A 133 -2.34 -10.49 7.06
CA HIS A 133 -3.67 -10.04 7.51
C HIS A 133 -4.83 -10.56 6.63
N VAL A 134 -4.55 -11.34 5.58
CA VAL A 134 -5.61 -11.96 4.77
C VAL A 134 -6.39 -13.01 5.58
N ASP A 135 -7.60 -13.32 5.13
CA ASP A 135 -8.59 -14.07 5.91
C ASP A 135 -8.29 -15.57 6.03
N SER A 136 -7.44 -16.12 5.18
CA SER A 136 -7.11 -17.56 5.18
C SER A 136 -5.79 -17.87 4.47
N PRO A 137 -5.18 -19.04 4.75
CA PRO A 137 -4.03 -19.53 3.98
C PRO A 137 -4.32 -19.67 2.49
N ASP A 138 -5.52 -20.09 2.12
CA ASP A 138 -5.92 -20.23 0.71
C ASP A 138 -5.96 -18.88 0.01
N SER A 139 -6.50 -17.85 0.67
CA SER A 139 -6.48 -16.47 0.18
C SER A 139 -5.05 -15.93 0.04
N PHE A 140 -4.16 -16.28 0.97
CA PHE A 140 -2.74 -15.91 0.89
C PHE A 140 -2.07 -16.49 -0.36
N PHE A 141 -2.20 -17.79 -0.59
CA PHE A 141 -1.62 -18.43 -1.77
C PHE A 141 -2.25 -17.95 -3.08
N ALA A 142 -3.58 -17.79 -3.11
CA ALA A 142 -4.27 -17.23 -4.27
C ALA A 142 -3.75 -15.83 -4.60
N LYS A 143 -3.57 -14.98 -3.58
CA LYS A 143 -3.04 -13.63 -3.77
C LYS A 143 -1.60 -13.60 -4.26
N LEU A 144 -0.73 -14.50 -3.82
CA LEU A 144 0.63 -14.62 -4.35
C LEU A 144 0.63 -14.95 -5.86
N ILE A 145 -0.29 -15.81 -6.30
CA ILE A 145 -0.45 -16.14 -7.73
C ILE A 145 -0.93 -14.90 -8.51
N GLU A 146 -1.93 -14.16 -7.99
CA GLU A 146 -2.39 -12.93 -8.60
C GLU A 146 -1.27 -11.87 -8.70
N ILE A 147 -0.48 -11.69 -7.63
CA ILE A 147 0.68 -10.78 -7.62
C ILE A 147 1.67 -11.14 -8.73
N LYS A 148 2.05 -12.42 -8.84
CA LYS A 148 2.92 -12.89 -9.91
C LYS A 148 2.37 -12.57 -11.29
N ASN A 149 1.09 -12.86 -11.51
CA ASN A 149 0.45 -12.65 -12.82
C ASN A 149 0.17 -11.16 -13.10
N GLY A 150 0.09 -10.33 -12.07
CA GLY A 150 -0.12 -8.89 -12.18
C GLY A 150 1.12 -8.11 -12.60
N LEU A 151 2.31 -8.68 -12.39
CA LEU A 151 3.56 -8.07 -12.82
C LEU A 151 3.74 -8.17 -14.33
N ARG A 152 4.29 -7.11 -14.92
CA ARG A 152 4.74 -7.10 -16.31
C ARG A 152 5.99 -7.94 -16.49
N GLU A 153 6.09 -8.59 -17.65
CA GLU A 153 7.30 -9.27 -18.10
C GLU A 153 8.40 -8.27 -18.52
#